data_512b3cc9cc7e717a442fde83172a3b00
#
_entry.id   512b3cc9cc7e717a442fde83172a3b00
#
_cell.length_a   1.000
_cell.length_b   1.000
_cell.length_c   1.000
_cell.angle_alpha   90.00
_cell.angle_beta   90.00
_cell.angle_gamma   90.00
#
_symmetry.space_group_name_H-M   'P 1'
#
loop_
_entity.id
_entity.type
_entity.pdbx_description
1 polymer ?
#
loop_
_entity_poly.entity_id
_entity_poly.type
_entity_poly.pdbx_seq_one_letter_code
_entity_poly.pdbx_strand_id
1 'polypeptide(L)'
;MMLLSAQNVVKRYANHTALTQVSLDVPEGSVFGLLGPNGAGKTTLIRIINQITGPDEGEVWFNGERLNASHVAQIGYLPEERGLYKKMKVGEQALYLAQLKGVSHAEALKRLKFWFDKFEINKLLNRKIE
;
A
#
# COMPACT_ATOMS: atom_id res chain seq x y z
N MET A 1 19.12 -1.78 10.08
CA MET A 1 18.24 -0.61 10.23
C MET A 1 16.80 -1.04 10.05
N MET A 2 15.91 -0.55 10.89
CA MET A 2 14.47 -0.82 10.74
C MET A 2 13.88 0.11 9.68
N LEU A 3 13.30 -0.46 8.64
CA LEU A 3 12.60 0.32 7.62
C LEU A 3 11.25 0.81 8.14
N LEU A 4 10.53 -0.07 8.82
CA LEU A 4 9.22 0.24 9.39
C LEU A 4 9.19 -0.19 10.85
N SER A 5 8.71 0.66 11.72
CA SER A 5 8.53 0.34 13.13
C SER A 5 7.18 0.85 13.60
N ALA A 6 6.36 -0.05 14.12
CA ALA A 6 5.10 0.29 14.78
C ALA A 6 5.27 0.09 16.27
N GLN A 7 4.86 1.07 17.07
CA GLN A 7 5.04 1.08 18.51
C GLN A 7 3.73 1.34 19.22
N ASN A 8 3.25 0.34 19.95
CA ASN A 8 2.05 0.43 20.79
C ASN A 8 0.82 0.98 20.06
N VAL A 9 0.62 0.54 18.83
CA VAL A 9 -0.46 1.06 17.98
C VAL A 9 -1.81 0.52 18.46
N VAL A 10 -2.75 1.45 18.66
CA VAL A 10 -4.12 1.15 19.03
C VAL A 10 -5.05 1.74 17.98
N LYS A 11 -6.01 0.98 17.53
CA LYS A 11 -7.07 1.44 16.65
C LYS A 11 -8.42 0.91 17.12
N ARG A 12 -9.33 1.85 17.40
CA ARG A 12 -10.68 1.55 17.89
C ARG A 12 -11.71 1.96 16.87
N TYR A 13 -12.71 1.12 16.72
CA TYR A 13 -13.94 1.42 15.99
C TYR A 13 -15.10 1.37 16.97
N ALA A 14 -16.27 1.90 16.55
CA ALA A 14 -17.43 2.01 17.43
C ALA A 14 -17.80 0.72 18.15
N ASN A 15 -17.63 -0.43 17.50
CA ASN A 15 -18.07 -1.73 18.00
C ASN A 15 -16.95 -2.63 18.50
N HIS A 16 -15.68 -2.30 18.22
CA HIS A 16 -14.56 -3.15 18.65
C HIS A 16 -13.21 -2.43 18.52
N THR A 17 -12.23 -2.98 19.22
CA THR A 17 -10.84 -2.54 19.10
C THR A 17 -10.12 -3.45 18.10
N ALA A 18 -9.72 -2.90 16.96
CA ALA A 18 -9.05 -3.67 15.92
C ALA A 18 -7.58 -3.95 16.22
N LEU A 19 -6.90 -3.00 16.86
CA LEU A 19 -5.50 -3.14 17.26
C LEU A 19 -5.35 -2.72 18.73
N THR A 20 -4.70 -3.56 19.52
CA THR A 20 -4.45 -3.31 20.93
C THR A 20 -2.94 -3.34 21.20
N GLN A 21 -2.33 -2.16 21.31
CA GLN A 21 -0.90 -2.00 21.59
C GLN A 21 0.00 -2.88 20.73
N VAL A 22 -0.24 -2.86 19.43
CA VAL A 22 0.54 -3.66 18.48
C VAL A 22 1.89 -3.02 18.24
N SER A 23 2.94 -3.80 18.39
CA SER A 23 4.31 -3.37 18.12
C SER A 23 4.98 -4.38 17.18
N LEU A 24 5.66 -3.87 16.15
CA LEU A 24 6.46 -4.69 15.25
C LEU A 24 7.54 -3.86 14.58
N ASP A 25 8.61 -4.52 14.19
CA ASP A 25 9.70 -3.90 13.47
C ASP A 25 9.99 -4.70 12.21
N VAL A 26 10.13 -3.99 11.09
CA VAL A 26 10.44 -4.60 9.80
C VAL A 26 11.84 -4.12 9.37
N PRO A 27 12.82 -5.01 9.35
CA PRO A 27 14.17 -4.64 8.90
C PRO A 27 14.20 -4.28 7.42
N GLU A 28 15.11 -3.39 7.06
CA GLU A 28 15.37 -3.06 5.66
C GLU A 28 15.81 -4.30 4.89
N GLY A 29 15.33 -4.43 3.65
CA GLY A 29 15.72 -5.54 2.78
C GLY A 29 15.16 -6.90 3.18
N SER A 30 14.13 -6.94 4.04
CA SER A 30 13.52 -8.18 4.51
C SER A 30 12.16 -8.44 3.89
N VAL A 31 11.71 -9.69 3.96
CA VAL A 31 10.34 -10.08 3.71
C VAL A 31 9.70 -10.40 5.06
N PHE A 32 8.64 -9.69 5.39
CA PHE A 32 7.98 -9.80 6.69
C PHE A 32 6.56 -10.34 6.52
N GLY A 33 6.26 -11.45 7.19
CA GLY A 33 4.93 -12.06 7.15
C GLY A 33 4.03 -11.54 8.27
N LEU A 34 2.82 -11.10 7.91
CA LEU A 34 1.81 -10.67 8.86
C LEU A 34 0.63 -11.66 8.77
N LEU A 35 0.58 -12.56 9.72
CA LEU A 35 -0.36 -13.68 9.71
C LEU A 35 -1.41 -13.55 10.81
N GLY A 36 -2.57 -14.09 10.54
CA GLY A 36 -3.67 -14.15 11.50
C GLY A 36 -5.01 -14.39 10.80
N PRO A 37 -6.04 -14.77 11.56
CA PRO A 37 -7.37 -14.96 11.00
C PRO A 37 -8.00 -13.65 10.53
N ASN A 38 -9.06 -13.75 9.75
CA ASN A 38 -9.84 -12.57 9.37
C ASN A 38 -10.37 -11.88 10.63
N GLY A 39 -10.26 -10.55 10.67
CA GLY A 39 -10.64 -9.77 11.84
C GLY A 39 -9.53 -9.59 12.88
N ALA A 40 -8.34 -10.12 12.65
CA ALA A 40 -7.20 -9.97 13.57
C ALA A 40 -6.53 -8.59 13.53
N GLY A 41 -6.99 -7.67 12.67
CA GLY A 41 -6.43 -6.32 12.56
C GLY A 41 -5.35 -6.16 11.50
N LYS A 42 -5.02 -7.17 10.72
CA LYS A 42 -4.00 -7.09 9.67
C LYS A 42 -4.28 -5.99 8.66
N THR A 43 -5.49 -5.96 8.13
CA THR A 43 -5.92 -4.95 7.16
C THR A 43 -5.89 -3.56 7.77
N THR A 44 -6.29 -3.43 9.03
CA THR A 44 -6.26 -2.15 9.74
C THR A 44 -4.84 -1.62 9.86
N LEU A 45 -3.89 -2.46 10.24
CA LEU A 45 -2.48 -2.06 10.35
C LEU A 45 -1.92 -1.65 8.99
N ILE A 46 -2.21 -2.40 7.94
CA ILE A 46 -1.77 -2.07 6.58
C ILE A 46 -2.36 -0.73 6.13
N ARG A 47 -3.61 -0.46 6.42
CA ARG A 47 -4.24 0.83 6.10
C ARG A 47 -3.58 1.99 6.85
N ILE A 48 -3.17 1.79 8.09
CA ILE A 48 -2.44 2.81 8.86
C ILE A 48 -1.08 3.08 8.20
N ILE A 49 -0.35 2.05 7.80
CA ILE A 49 0.94 2.19 7.12
C ILE A 49 0.79 2.96 5.81
N ASN A 50 -0.30 2.76 5.10
CA ASN A 50 -0.59 3.45 3.84
C ASN A 50 -1.29 4.80 4.01
N GLN A 51 -1.43 5.30 5.22
CA GLN A 51 -2.05 6.60 5.53
C GLN A 51 -3.52 6.70 5.10
N ILE A 52 -4.22 5.59 4.95
CA ILE A 52 -5.66 5.56 4.68
C ILE A 52 -6.43 5.92 5.93
N THR A 53 -5.95 5.49 7.08
CA THR A 53 -6.47 5.84 8.39
C THR A 53 -5.29 6.10 9.34
N GLY A 54 -5.55 6.72 10.48
CA GLY A 54 -4.52 6.98 11.49
C GLY A 54 -4.70 6.12 12.73
N PRO A 55 -3.64 5.92 13.52
CA PRO A 55 -3.75 5.24 14.80
C PRO A 55 -4.44 6.15 15.83
N ASP A 56 -5.18 5.54 16.76
CA ASP A 56 -5.74 6.30 17.91
C ASP A 56 -4.70 6.51 18.99
N GLU A 57 -3.79 5.55 19.14
CA GLU A 57 -2.64 5.64 20.05
C GLU A 57 -1.44 4.96 19.41
N GLY A 58 -0.25 5.28 19.88
CA GLY A 58 0.98 4.70 19.36
C GLY A 58 1.54 5.46 18.18
N GLU A 59 2.62 4.98 17.64
CA GLU A 59 3.37 5.64 16.59
C GLU A 59 3.83 4.63 15.53
N VAL A 60 3.95 5.10 14.30
CA VAL A 60 4.55 4.34 13.21
C VAL A 60 5.70 5.16 12.64
N TRP A 61 6.84 4.52 12.47
CA TRP A 61 8.06 5.13 11.93
C TRP A 61 8.43 4.47 10.62
N PHE A 62 8.83 5.26 9.66
CA PHE A 62 9.27 4.80 8.35
C PHE A 62 10.63 5.41 8.02
N ASN A 63 11.62 4.55 7.80
CA ASN A 63 12.99 4.96 7.47
C ASN A 63 13.57 5.99 8.45
N GLY A 64 13.31 5.79 9.75
CA GLY A 64 13.80 6.66 10.81
C GLY A 64 13.01 7.94 11.06
N GLU A 65 11.94 8.16 10.29
CA GLU A 65 11.06 9.32 10.44
C GLU A 65 9.66 8.89 10.84
N ARG A 66 8.96 9.74 11.57
CA ARG A 66 7.57 9.47 11.89
C ARG A 66 6.76 9.41 10.59
N LEU A 67 5.95 8.35 10.43
CA LEU A 67 5.16 8.14 9.22
C LEU A 67 4.27 9.36 8.92
N ASN A 68 4.35 9.85 7.70
CA ASN A 68 3.60 11.02 7.26
C ASN A 68 3.21 10.88 5.78
N ALA A 69 2.43 11.84 5.28
CA ALA A 69 1.89 11.77 3.93
C ALA A 69 2.96 11.70 2.83
N SER A 70 4.16 12.25 3.06
CA SER A 70 5.24 12.21 2.07
C SER A 70 5.77 10.80 1.83
N HIS A 71 5.62 9.90 2.80
CA HIS A 71 6.09 8.52 2.67
C HIS A 71 5.23 7.67 1.72
N VAL A 72 3.99 8.08 1.47
CA VAL A 72 3.06 7.33 0.60
C VAL A 72 3.64 7.11 -0.80
N ALA A 73 4.37 8.08 -1.34
CA ALA A 73 5.01 7.97 -2.64
C ALA A 73 6.11 6.88 -2.68
N GLN A 74 6.65 6.52 -1.53
CA GLN A 74 7.72 5.52 -1.39
C GLN A 74 7.18 4.12 -1.08
N ILE A 75 5.88 4.00 -0.82
CA ILE A 75 5.24 2.75 -0.40
C ILE A 75 4.32 2.26 -1.51
N GLY A 76 4.58 1.06 -2.00
CA GLY A 76 3.66 0.39 -2.91
C GLY A 76 2.62 -0.39 -2.10
N TYR A 77 1.38 -0.38 -2.56
CA TYR A 77 0.29 -1.07 -1.89
C TYR A 77 -0.57 -1.83 -2.89
N LEU A 78 -0.69 -3.13 -2.67
CA LEU A 78 -1.57 -3.99 -3.45
C LEU A 78 -2.66 -4.52 -2.52
N PRO A 79 -3.84 -3.88 -2.52
CA PRO A 79 -4.92 -4.33 -1.65
C PRO A 79 -5.54 -5.65 -2.12
N GLU A 80 -6.08 -6.39 -1.18
CA GLU A 80 -6.86 -7.59 -1.47
C GLU A 80 -8.15 -7.24 -2.21
N GLU A 81 -8.76 -6.12 -1.86
CA GLU A 81 -9.99 -5.65 -2.48
C GLU A 81 -9.73 -5.01 -3.84
N ARG A 82 -10.67 -5.23 -4.76
CA ARG A 82 -10.59 -4.71 -6.11
C ARG A 82 -11.08 -3.26 -6.16
N GLY A 83 -10.22 -2.31 -5.82
CA GLY A 83 -10.51 -0.89 -5.93
C GLY A 83 -10.29 -0.31 -7.34
N LEU A 84 -10.41 -1.13 -8.37
CA LEU A 84 -10.12 -0.72 -9.73
C LEU A 84 -11.36 -0.17 -10.45
N TYR A 85 -11.15 0.85 -11.30
CA TYR A 85 -12.22 1.44 -12.11
C TYR A 85 -12.51 0.56 -13.32
N LYS A 86 -13.61 -0.17 -13.28
CA LYS A 86 -13.96 -1.19 -14.28
C LYS A 86 -14.11 -0.66 -15.69
N LYS A 87 -14.51 0.60 -15.86
CA LYS A 87 -14.71 1.21 -17.18
C LYS A 87 -13.42 1.73 -17.81
N MET A 88 -12.35 1.87 -17.05
CA MET A 88 -11.07 2.29 -17.57
C MET A 88 -10.36 1.12 -18.26
N LYS A 89 -9.55 1.44 -19.28
CA LYS A 89 -8.64 0.46 -19.86
C LYS A 89 -7.51 0.15 -18.88
N VAL A 90 -6.98 -1.05 -18.93
CA VAL A 90 -5.90 -1.49 -18.04
C VAL A 90 -4.70 -0.51 -18.09
N GLY A 91 -4.25 -0.14 -19.29
CA GLY A 91 -3.14 0.79 -19.45
C GLY A 91 -3.43 2.18 -18.90
N GLU A 92 -4.64 2.70 -19.11
CA GLU A 92 -5.06 4.01 -18.59
C GLU A 92 -5.03 4.02 -17.07
N GLN A 93 -5.54 2.98 -16.43
CA GLN A 93 -5.58 2.89 -14.98
C GLN A 93 -4.18 2.75 -14.40
N ALA A 94 -3.31 1.95 -15.00
CA ALA A 94 -1.93 1.81 -14.57
C ALA A 94 -1.20 3.15 -14.61
N LEU A 95 -1.36 3.93 -15.69
CA LEU A 95 -0.79 5.27 -15.80
C LEU A 95 -1.36 6.22 -14.74
N TYR A 96 -2.67 6.20 -14.54
CA TYR A 96 -3.33 7.03 -13.55
C TYR A 96 -2.81 6.76 -12.13
N LEU A 97 -2.74 5.49 -11.74
CA LEU A 97 -2.25 5.10 -10.42
C LEU A 97 -0.79 5.47 -10.22
N ALA A 98 0.05 5.31 -11.25
CA ALA A 98 1.46 5.71 -11.19
C ALA A 98 1.60 7.22 -10.98
N GLN A 99 0.81 8.02 -11.69
CA GLN A 99 0.83 9.47 -11.56
C GLN A 99 0.36 9.93 -10.18
N LEU A 100 -0.60 9.24 -9.57
CA LEU A 100 -1.02 9.50 -8.19
C LEU A 100 0.11 9.33 -7.18
N LYS A 101 1.08 8.46 -7.48
CA LYS A 101 2.27 8.23 -6.66
C LYS A 101 3.42 9.17 -6.99
N GLY A 102 3.19 10.17 -7.81
CA GLY A 102 4.19 11.18 -8.16
C GLY A 102 5.08 10.83 -9.34
N VAL A 103 4.80 9.77 -10.07
CA VAL A 103 5.54 9.40 -11.28
C VAL A 103 5.05 10.24 -12.46
N SER A 104 5.96 10.83 -13.23
CA SER A 104 5.57 11.61 -14.42
C SER A 104 4.91 10.71 -15.47
N HIS A 105 4.10 11.31 -16.37
CA HIS A 105 3.46 10.57 -17.44
C HIS A 105 4.46 9.82 -18.32
N ALA A 106 5.55 10.48 -18.72
CA ALA A 106 6.59 9.88 -19.57
C ALA A 106 7.27 8.70 -18.89
N GLU A 107 7.66 8.85 -17.63
CA GLU A 107 8.30 7.79 -16.85
C GLU A 107 7.31 6.64 -16.54
N ALA A 108 6.07 6.97 -16.24
CA ALA A 108 5.02 5.97 -16.00
C ALA A 108 4.78 5.11 -17.26
N LEU A 109 4.71 5.76 -18.43
CA LEU A 109 4.53 5.06 -19.69
C LEU A 109 5.70 4.12 -20.00
N LYS A 110 6.93 4.57 -19.76
CA LYS A 110 8.14 3.78 -19.94
C LYS A 110 8.15 2.55 -19.04
N ARG A 111 7.85 2.73 -17.74
CA ARG A 111 7.80 1.64 -16.77
C ARG A 111 6.66 0.66 -17.06
N LEU A 112 5.52 1.17 -17.49
CA LEU A 112 4.37 0.34 -17.84
C LEU A 112 4.71 -0.59 -19.01
N LYS A 113 5.33 -0.08 -20.07
CA LYS A 113 5.76 -0.89 -21.21
C LYS A 113 6.76 -1.96 -20.77
N PHE A 114 7.73 -1.60 -19.93
CA PHE A 114 8.71 -2.54 -19.42
C PHE A 114 8.05 -3.71 -18.68
N TRP A 115 7.14 -3.42 -17.76
CA TRP A 115 6.49 -4.45 -16.95
C TRP A 115 5.50 -5.29 -17.75
N PHE A 116 4.74 -4.69 -18.67
CA PHE A 116 3.81 -5.42 -19.50
C PHE A 116 4.52 -6.34 -20.46
N ASP A 117 5.67 -5.93 -21.01
CA ASP A 117 6.53 -6.80 -21.80
C ASP A 117 7.09 -7.95 -20.96
N LYS A 118 7.59 -7.64 -19.78
CA LYS A 118 8.19 -8.63 -18.87
C LYS A 118 7.19 -9.71 -18.46
N PHE A 119 5.94 -9.33 -18.22
CA PHE A 119 4.88 -10.28 -17.86
C PHE A 119 4.11 -10.82 -19.07
N GLU A 120 4.47 -10.40 -20.27
CA GLU A 120 3.83 -10.84 -21.52
C GLU A 120 2.33 -10.55 -21.57
N ILE A 121 1.93 -9.37 -21.06
CA ILE A 121 0.52 -8.96 -20.99
C ILE A 121 0.20 -7.69 -21.77
N ASN A 122 0.99 -7.35 -22.79
CA ASN A 122 0.75 -6.19 -23.65
C ASN A 122 -0.64 -6.17 -24.28
N LYS A 123 -1.20 -7.33 -24.54
CA LYS A 123 -2.54 -7.47 -25.12
C LYS A 123 -3.63 -6.87 -24.25
N LEU A 124 -3.39 -6.72 -22.95
CA LEU A 124 -4.37 -6.22 -21.99
C LEU A 124 -4.42 -4.70 -21.91
N LEU A 125 -3.42 -3.98 -22.45
CA LEU A 125 -3.31 -2.52 -22.30
C LEU A 125 -4.57 -1.76 -22.71
N ASN A 126 -5.22 -2.18 -23.78
CA ASN A 126 -6.40 -1.52 -24.33
C ASN A 126 -7.71 -2.19 -23.93
N ARG A 127 -7.68 -3.18 -23.06
CA ARG A 127 -8.88 -3.86 -22.56
C ARG A 127 -9.40 -3.17 -21.31
N LYS A 128 -10.73 -3.14 -21.18
CA LYS A 128 -11.37 -2.63 -19.97
C LYS A 128 -11.22 -3.63 -18.82
N ILE A 129 -11.20 -3.11 -17.62
CA ILE A 129 -11.18 -3.91 -16.40
C ILE A 129 -12.61 -4.30 -16.07
N GLU A 130 -12.97 -5.52 -16.41
CA GLU A 130 -14.30 -6.08 -16.12
C GLU A 130 -14.19 -7.49 -15.54
#